data_e1a31a94dc8a850d7fa4dfcbf83b4d50
#
_entry.id   e1a31a94dc8a850d7fa4dfcbf83b4d50
#
_cell.length_a   1.000
_cell.length_b   1.000
_cell.length_c   1.000
_cell.angle_alpha   90.00
_cell.angle_beta   90.00
_cell.angle_gamma   90.00
#
_symmetry.space_group_name_H-M   'P 1'
#
loop_
_entity.id
_entity.type
_entity.pdbx_description
1 polymer ?
#
loop_
_entity_poly.entity_id
_entity_poly.type
_entity_poly.pdbx_seq_one_letter_code
_entity_poly.pdbx_strand_id
1 'polypeptide(L)'
;PSWFSYSPWISEWRRRLWNQLILLEQRALAFDGTQSLLNFPWDTQLPLNADDGAWNTSLFMKPSEIPRPTDDFMDMTPILFKRHMLSILCPVRQKLRTCPYTQQIQHIEAGFKKATHFFKSVGIEKQSFVNFIQAFNEFEFTNLRLMAGQAVVRSGSAGSEFLGQ
;
A
#
# COMPACT_ATOMS: atom_id res chain seq x y z
N PRO A 1 6.19 -34.77 -2.72
CA PRO A 1 6.29 -34.84 -1.27
C PRO A 1 5.96 -33.48 -0.69
N SER A 2 4.80 -33.42 0.00
CA SER A 2 4.30 -32.22 0.68
C SER A 2 5.07 -31.99 1.99
N TRP A 3 6.31 -31.68 1.89
CA TRP A 3 7.17 -31.66 3.07
C TRP A 3 7.28 -30.29 3.73
N PHE A 4 6.28 -29.43 3.61
CA PHE A 4 6.12 -28.26 4.46
C PHE A 4 4.66 -27.79 4.51
N SER A 5 3.80 -28.56 5.15
CA SER A 5 2.57 -27.94 5.67
C SER A 5 2.96 -27.21 6.96
N TYR A 6 3.31 -25.95 6.85
CA TYR A 6 3.43 -25.10 8.04
C TYR A 6 2.09 -25.08 8.78
N SER A 7 2.15 -25.04 10.11
CA SER A 7 0.95 -24.79 10.89
C SER A 7 0.27 -23.50 10.36
N PRO A 8 -1.07 -23.43 10.36
CA PRO A 8 -1.80 -22.23 9.94
C PRO A 8 -1.30 -20.96 10.63
N TRP A 9 -0.91 -21.05 11.90
CA TRP A 9 -0.30 -19.97 12.67
C TRP A 9 1.01 -19.47 12.05
N ILE A 10 1.93 -20.37 11.72
CA ILE A 10 3.21 -20.03 11.09
C ILE A 10 2.99 -19.40 9.70
N SER A 11 2.02 -19.93 8.95
CA SER A 11 1.67 -19.38 7.64
C SER A 11 1.14 -17.95 7.76
N GLU A 12 0.29 -17.69 8.76
CA GLU A 12 -0.23 -16.37 9.03
C GLU A 12 0.86 -15.39 9.49
N TRP A 13 1.75 -15.81 10.38
CA TRP A 13 2.90 -15.02 10.81
C TRP A 13 3.77 -14.59 9.63
N ARG A 14 4.01 -15.50 8.69
CA ARG A 14 4.78 -15.20 7.48
C ARG A 14 4.07 -14.19 6.58
N ARG A 15 2.74 -14.30 6.42
CA ARG A 15 1.96 -13.29 5.68
C ARG A 15 2.05 -11.92 6.33
N ARG A 16 1.91 -11.85 7.65
CA ARG A 16 2.03 -10.59 8.42
C ARG A 16 3.41 -9.98 8.26
N LEU A 17 4.47 -10.77 8.46
CA LEU A 17 5.85 -10.31 8.32
C LEU A 17 6.14 -9.83 6.90
N TRP A 18 5.72 -10.57 5.88
CA TRP A 18 5.90 -10.18 4.50
C TRP A 18 5.20 -8.85 4.17
N ASN A 19 3.98 -8.68 4.63
CA ASN A 19 3.26 -7.43 4.45
C ASN A 19 3.94 -6.25 5.16
N GLN A 20 4.53 -6.45 6.33
CA GLN A 20 5.33 -5.43 7.01
C GLN A 20 6.59 -5.06 6.21
N LEU A 21 7.29 -6.03 5.63
CA LEU A 21 8.45 -5.77 4.76
C LEU A 21 8.07 -4.92 3.55
N ILE A 22 6.94 -5.22 2.90
CA ILE A 22 6.42 -4.42 1.79
C ILE A 22 6.14 -2.97 2.24
N LEU A 23 5.50 -2.78 3.39
CA LEU A 23 5.20 -1.46 3.92
C LEU A 23 6.48 -0.67 4.27
N LEU A 24 7.50 -1.33 4.82
CA LEU A 24 8.79 -0.73 5.15
C LEU A 24 9.55 -0.33 3.87
N GLU A 25 9.60 -1.21 2.88
CA GLU A 25 10.22 -0.90 1.59
C GLU A 25 9.56 0.32 0.95
N GLN A 26 8.23 0.35 0.90
CA GLN A 26 7.52 1.48 0.29
C GLN A 26 7.76 2.80 1.02
N ARG A 27 8.01 2.77 2.33
CA ARG A 27 8.44 3.95 3.09
C ARG A 27 9.86 4.38 2.70
N ALA A 28 10.80 3.45 2.64
CA ALA A 28 12.17 3.74 2.22
C ALA A 28 12.20 4.37 0.82
N LEU A 29 11.45 3.81 -0.13
CA LEU A 29 11.33 4.35 -1.48
C LEU A 29 10.76 5.77 -1.54
N ALA A 30 9.87 6.12 -0.62
CA ALA A 30 9.32 7.47 -0.54
C ALA A 30 10.39 8.51 -0.15
N PHE A 31 11.43 8.10 0.61
CA PHE A 31 12.53 8.96 1.01
C PHE A 31 13.67 8.98 -0.01
N ASP A 32 14.05 7.83 -0.55
CA ASP A 32 15.24 7.69 -1.40
C ASP A 32 14.97 7.90 -2.89
N GLY A 33 13.72 7.80 -3.32
CA GLY A 33 13.36 7.82 -4.75
C GLY A 33 13.92 6.64 -5.55
N THR A 34 14.46 5.61 -4.89
CA THR A 34 15.02 4.41 -5.50
C THR A 34 13.95 3.51 -6.13
N GLN A 35 14.36 2.46 -6.82
CA GLN A 35 13.42 1.48 -7.37
C GLN A 35 13.05 0.43 -6.33
N SER A 36 11.78 -0.02 -6.37
CA SER A 36 11.34 -1.13 -5.54
C SER A 36 12.12 -2.40 -5.85
N LEU A 37 12.60 -3.05 -4.80
CA LEU A 37 13.19 -4.39 -4.86
C LEU A 37 12.10 -5.46 -4.91
N LEU A 38 10.94 -5.16 -4.32
CA LEU A 38 9.78 -6.03 -4.30
C LEU A 38 8.85 -5.67 -5.46
N ASN A 39 8.87 -6.47 -6.51
CA ASN A 39 8.06 -6.23 -7.70
C ASN A 39 6.55 -6.26 -7.38
N PHE A 40 5.83 -5.26 -7.89
CA PHE A 40 4.37 -5.26 -7.92
C PHE A 40 3.88 -5.87 -9.26
N PRO A 41 2.79 -6.66 -9.30
CA PRO A 41 1.93 -7.05 -8.19
C PRO A 41 2.54 -8.16 -7.31
N TRP A 42 2.20 -8.14 -6.01
CA TRP A 42 2.65 -9.17 -5.07
C TRP A 42 1.65 -10.32 -5.05
N ASP A 43 2.14 -11.54 -5.13
CA ASP A 43 1.38 -12.78 -5.19
C ASP A 43 1.00 -13.35 -3.81
N THR A 44 1.58 -12.80 -2.75
CA THR A 44 1.36 -13.24 -1.38
C THR A 44 -0.05 -12.88 -0.90
N GLN A 45 -0.75 -13.84 -0.35
CA GLN A 45 -2.04 -13.62 0.29
C GLN A 45 -1.95 -12.59 1.42
N LEU A 46 -3.02 -11.82 1.59
CA LEU A 46 -3.14 -10.88 2.68
C LEU A 46 -3.27 -11.61 4.03
N PRO A 47 -2.78 -11.01 5.14
CA PRO A 47 -3.10 -11.46 6.48
C PRO A 47 -4.60 -11.50 6.73
N LEU A 48 -5.01 -12.36 7.64
CA LEU A 48 -6.41 -12.41 8.07
C LEU A 48 -6.71 -11.23 9.01
N ASN A 49 -7.84 -10.58 8.79
CA ASN A 49 -8.40 -9.64 9.75
C ASN A 49 -9.17 -10.42 10.80
N ALA A 50 -8.49 -10.81 11.86
CA ALA A 50 -9.05 -11.58 12.95
C ALA A 50 -8.46 -11.13 14.28
N ASP A 51 -9.16 -11.39 15.37
CA ASP A 51 -8.68 -11.12 16.72
C ASP A 51 -7.41 -11.93 17.00
N ASP A 52 -6.36 -11.25 17.43
CA ASP A 52 -5.08 -11.87 17.77
C ASP A 52 -5.20 -12.83 18.96
N GLY A 53 -6.13 -12.57 19.88
CA GLY A 53 -6.45 -13.47 21.00
C GLY A 53 -7.13 -14.78 20.58
N ALA A 54 -7.71 -14.84 19.39
CA ALA A 54 -8.36 -16.03 18.89
C ALA A 54 -7.39 -17.05 18.27
N TRP A 55 -6.12 -16.70 18.07
CA TRP A 55 -5.14 -17.59 17.48
C TRP A 55 -4.60 -18.61 18.50
N ASN A 56 -4.69 -19.88 18.15
CA ASN A 56 -3.94 -20.92 18.84
C ASN A 56 -2.48 -20.89 18.35
N THR A 57 -1.55 -20.53 19.21
CA THR A 57 -0.12 -20.42 18.90
C THR A 57 0.60 -21.77 18.80
N SER A 58 -0.12 -22.88 18.95
CA SER A 58 0.44 -24.21 18.81
C SER A 58 0.96 -24.47 17.39
N LEU A 59 2.13 -25.08 17.31
CA LEU A 59 2.68 -25.57 16.05
C LEU A 59 1.82 -26.67 15.39
N PHE A 60 0.95 -27.29 16.17
CA PHE A 60 0.05 -28.36 15.75
C PHE A 60 -1.41 -27.90 15.55
N MET A 61 -1.61 -26.60 15.39
CA MET A 61 -2.92 -25.99 15.11
C MET A 61 -3.56 -26.67 13.88
N LYS A 62 -4.82 -27.07 14.04
CA LYS A 62 -5.60 -27.69 12.95
C LYS A 62 -6.18 -26.59 12.05
N PRO A 63 -6.44 -26.87 10.75
CA PRO A 63 -7.11 -25.94 9.85
C PRO A 63 -8.49 -25.48 10.35
N SER A 64 -9.20 -26.32 11.10
CA SER A 64 -10.51 -26.00 11.71
C SER A 64 -10.43 -24.99 12.85
N GLU A 65 -9.26 -24.75 13.38
CA GLU A 65 -8.98 -23.80 14.49
C GLU A 65 -8.55 -22.42 13.98
N ILE A 66 -8.46 -22.23 12.67
CA ILE A 66 -8.14 -20.92 12.08
C ILE A 66 -9.26 -19.94 12.41
N PRO A 67 -8.95 -18.77 13.01
CA PRO A 67 -9.94 -17.76 13.28
C PRO A 67 -10.67 -17.33 11.99
N ARG A 68 -11.95 -17.05 12.11
CA ARG A 68 -12.74 -16.52 11.00
C ARG A 68 -12.36 -15.05 10.78
N PRO A 69 -12.13 -14.63 9.52
CA PRO A 69 -11.96 -13.21 9.24
C PRO A 69 -13.25 -12.44 9.57
N THR A 70 -13.09 -11.22 10.04
CA THR A 70 -14.21 -10.31 10.34
C THR A 70 -14.01 -8.99 9.59
N ASP A 71 -15.14 -8.30 9.35
CA ASP A 71 -15.15 -6.93 8.84
C ASP A 71 -15.00 -5.89 9.95
N ASP A 72 -15.01 -6.32 11.22
CA ASP A 72 -14.78 -5.45 12.36
C ASP A 72 -13.36 -4.89 12.39
N PHE A 73 -13.19 -3.81 13.14
CA PHE A 73 -11.89 -3.19 13.34
C PHE A 73 -11.03 -4.03 14.29
N MET A 74 -10.00 -4.70 13.74
CA MET A 74 -9.04 -5.54 14.44
C MET A 74 -7.61 -5.01 14.31
N ASP A 75 -6.65 -5.63 14.99
CA ASP A 75 -5.25 -5.22 14.98
C ASP A 75 -4.63 -5.22 13.58
N MET A 76 -5.10 -6.11 12.71
CA MET A 76 -4.64 -6.18 11.32
C MET A 76 -5.32 -5.17 10.38
N THR A 77 -6.45 -4.58 10.76
CA THR A 77 -7.20 -3.63 9.91
C THR A 77 -6.32 -2.49 9.38
N PRO A 78 -5.48 -1.79 10.19
CA PRO A 78 -4.63 -0.71 9.70
C PRO A 78 -3.59 -1.18 8.68
N ILE A 79 -3.09 -2.41 8.82
CA ILE A 79 -2.08 -2.99 7.92
C ILE A 79 -2.71 -3.35 6.59
N LEU A 80 -3.84 -4.03 6.62
CA LEU A 80 -4.63 -4.40 5.43
C LEU A 80 -5.03 -3.15 4.65
N PHE A 81 -5.43 -2.11 5.36
CA PHE A 81 -5.76 -0.84 4.80
C PHE A 81 -4.57 -0.19 4.05
N LYS A 82 -3.41 -0.06 4.71
CA LYS A 82 -2.18 0.45 4.08
C LYS A 82 -1.79 -0.39 2.86
N ARG A 83 -1.95 -1.70 2.96
CA ARG A 83 -1.66 -2.62 1.87
C ARG A 83 -2.57 -2.39 0.66
N HIS A 84 -3.86 -2.16 0.91
CA HIS A 84 -4.81 -1.80 -0.14
C HIS A 84 -4.43 -0.46 -0.78
N MET A 85 -4.09 0.55 0.01
CA MET A 85 -3.59 1.83 -0.50
C MET A 85 -2.39 1.67 -1.42
N LEU A 86 -1.42 0.82 -1.06
CA LEU A 86 -0.27 0.56 -1.90
C LEU A 86 -0.64 -0.08 -3.24
N SER A 87 -1.69 -0.91 -3.29
CA SER A 87 -2.17 -1.48 -4.56
C SER A 87 -2.69 -0.42 -5.53
N ILE A 88 -3.11 0.74 -5.01
CA ILE A 88 -3.52 1.91 -5.81
C ILE A 88 -2.32 2.79 -6.14
N LEU A 89 -1.46 3.08 -5.15
CA LEU A 89 -0.34 4.02 -5.29
C LEU A 89 0.80 3.47 -6.17
N CYS A 90 1.13 2.18 -6.05
CA CYS A 90 2.26 1.61 -6.81
C CYS A 90 2.08 1.72 -8.33
N PRO A 91 0.93 1.37 -8.94
CA PRO A 91 0.70 1.58 -10.36
C PRO A 91 0.77 3.06 -10.77
N VAL A 92 0.28 3.98 -9.92
CA VAL A 92 0.38 5.42 -10.19
C VAL A 92 1.85 5.85 -10.21
N ARG A 93 2.63 5.49 -9.18
CA ARG A 93 4.07 5.80 -9.10
C ARG A 93 4.86 5.26 -10.29
N GLN A 94 4.56 4.05 -10.77
CA GLN A 94 5.20 3.50 -11.96
C GLN A 94 4.92 4.38 -13.19
N LYS A 95 3.70 4.85 -13.36
CA LYS A 95 3.31 5.70 -14.50
C LYS A 95 3.91 7.09 -14.44
N LEU A 96 4.20 7.64 -13.24
CA LEU A 96 4.90 8.93 -13.11
C LEU A 96 6.30 8.92 -13.74
N ARG A 97 6.91 7.76 -13.93
CA ARG A 97 8.24 7.63 -14.55
C ARG A 97 8.20 7.49 -16.07
N THR A 98 7.07 7.09 -16.63
CA THR A 98 6.96 6.68 -18.04
C THR A 98 6.02 7.53 -18.87
N CYS A 99 5.12 8.28 -18.24
CA CYS A 99 4.08 9.04 -18.92
C CYS A 99 4.40 10.55 -18.97
N PRO A 100 3.94 11.27 -20.01
CA PRO A 100 3.95 12.74 -20.03
C PRO A 100 3.17 13.35 -18.86
N TYR A 101 3.53 14.58 -18.46
CA TYR A 101 2.97 15.26 -17.28
C TYR A 101 1.43 15.28 -17.25
N THR A 102 0.80 15.60 -18.36
CA THR A 102 -0.68 15.63 -18.44
C THR A 102 -1.32 14.29 -18.11
N GLN A 103 -0.71 13.19 -18.58
CA GLN A 103 -1.17 11.83 -18.26
C GLN A 103 -0.82 11.45 -16.82
N GLN A 104 0.30 11.92 -16.29
CA GLN A 104 0.65 11.71 -14.87
C GLN A 104 -0.44 12.25 -13.95
N ILE A 105 -0.88 13.51 -14.19
CA ILE A 105 -1.95 14.12 -13.40
C ILE A 105 -3.25 13.31 -13.52
N GLN A 106 -3.63 12.88 -14.73
CA GLN A 106 -4.82 12.03 -14.92
C GLN A 106 -4.74 10.73 -14.11
N HIS A 107 -3.57 10.06 -14.08
CA HIS A 107 -3.37 8.85 -13.29
C HIS A 107 -3.43 9.11 -11.79
N ILE A 108 -2.88 10.22 -11.31
CA ILE A 108 -2.95 10.65 -9.91
C ILE A 108 -4.40 10.86 -9.51
N GLU A 109 -5.17 11.63 -10.28
CA GLU A 109 -6.58 11.92 -9.96
C GLU A 109 -7.46 10.66 -10.03
N ALA A 110 -7.22 9.76 -10.99
CA ALA A 110 -7.91 8.48 -11.05
C ALA A 110 -7.58 7.59 -9.83
N GLY A 111 -6.32 7.58 -9.40
CA GLY A 111 -5.89 6.88 -8.18
C GLY A 111 -6.54 7.45 -6.92
N PHE A 112 -6.55 8.79 -6.79
CA PHE A 112 -7.20 9.48 -5.68
C PHE A 112 -8.70 9.15 -5.57
N LYS A 113 -9.41 9.17 -6.70
CA LYS A 113 -10.84 8.78 -6.74
C LYS A 113 -11.05 7.33 -6.30
N LYS A 114 -10.21 6.39 -6.74
CA LYS A 114 -10.28 4.98 -6.32
C LYS A 114 -10.08 4.84 -4.81
N ALA A 115 -9.06 5.50 -4.27
CA ALA A 115 -8.77 5.47 -2.84
C ALA A 115 -9.93 6.05 -2.03
N THR A 116 -10.45 7.21 -2.43
CA THR A 116 -11.60 7.86 -1.77
C THR A 116 -12.86 6.99 -1.83
N HIS A 117 -13.12 6.32 -2.95
CA HIS A 117 -14.25 5.41 -3.08
C HIS A 117 -14.12 4.22 -2.15
N PHE A 118 -12.94 3.62 -2.09
CA PHE A 118 -12.66 2.52 -1.16
C PHE A 118 -12.93 2.90 0.29
N PHE A 119 -12.48 4.10 0.72
CA PHE A 119 -12.71 4.57 2.08
C PHE A 119 -14.18 4.72 2.43
N LYS A 120 -14.99 5.16 1.49
CA LYS A 120 -16.44 5.29 1.69
C LYS A 120 -17.15 3.95 1.75
N SER A 121 -16.61 2.92 1.10
CA SER A 121 -17.19 1.58 1.08
C SER A 121 -16.87 0.76 2.33
N VAL A 122 -15.79 1.10 3.03
CA VAL A 122 -15.41 0.43 4.28
C VAL A 122 -16.17 1.11 5.41
N GLY A 123 -17.23 0.48 5.90
CA GLY A 123 -18.07 0.96 7.01
C GLY A 123 -17.36 0.95 8.37
N ILE A 124 -16.21 1.63 8.46
CA ILE A 124 -15.42 1.70 9.69
C ILE A 124 -16.10 2.71 10.62
N GLU A 125 -16.66 2.23 11.70
CA GLU A 125 -17.34 3.07 12.69
C GLU A 125 -16.41 3.97 13.52
N LYS A 126 -15.10 3.68 13.54
CA LYS A 126 -14.13 4.50 14.28
C LYS A 126 -13.77 5.78 13.51
N GLN A 127 -14.49 6.85 13.79
CA GLN A 127 -14.30 8.15 13.13
C GLN A 127 -12.85 8.67 13.17
N SER A 128 -12.13 8.43 14.26
CA SER A 128 -10.71 8.82 14.38
C SER A 128 -9.82 8.11 13.35
N PHE A 129 -10.10 6.84 13.07
CA PHE A 129 -9.36 6.07 12.08
C PHE A 129 -9.73 6.50 10.65
N VAL A 130 -11.01 6.79 10.40
CA VAL A 130 -11.47 7.33 9.11
C VAL A 130 -10.78 8.67 8.81
N ASN A 131 -10.74 9.58 9.80
CA ASN A 131 -10.05 10.87 9.64
C ASN A 131 -8.55 10.71 9.37
N PHE A 132 -7.87 9.82 10.10
CA PHE A 132 -6.46 9.49 9.85
C PHE A 132 -6.22 9.01 8.44
N ILE A 133 -7.07 8.12 7.96
CA ILE A 133 -7.00 7.54 6.63
C ILE A 133 -7.21 8.58 5.53
N GLN A 134 -8.19 9.46 5.69
CA GLN A 134 -8.45 10.55 4.75
C GLN A 134 -7.24 11.50 4.68
N ALA A 135 -6.71 11.91 5.82
CA ALA A 135 -5.51 12.75 5.89
C ALA A 135 -4.30 12.07 5.24
N PHE A 136 -4.10 10.76 5.49
CA PHE A 136 -3.03 9.99 4.88
C PHE A 136 -3.19 9.90 3.35
N ASN A 137 -4.40 9.66 2.88
CA ASN A 137 -4.70 9.64 1.44
C ASN A 137 -4.38 10.99 0.77
N GLU A 138 -4.86 12.08 1.34
CA GLU A 138 -4.58 13.42 0.83
C GLU A 138 -3.07 13.72 0.82
N PHE A 139 -2.35 13.36 1.88
CA PHE A 139 -0.91 13.51 1.97
C PHE A 139 -0.17 12.77 0.85
N GLU A 140 -0.47 11.49 0.66
CA GLU A 140 0.19 10.65 -0.36
C GLU A 140 -0.05 11.18 -1.78
N PHE A 141 -1.29 11.54 -2.11
CA PHE A 141 -1.61 12.06 -3.44
C PHE A 141 -1.11 13.49 -3.66
N THR A 142 -1.02 14.31 -2.62
CA THR A 142 -0.38 15.62 -2.69
C THR A 142 1.12 15.48 -2.98
N ASN A 143 1.80 14.53 -2.33
CA ASN A 143 3.20 14.23 -2.63
C ASN A 143 3.40 13.78 -4.09
N LEU A 144 2.51 12.95 -4.63
CA LEU A 144 2.59 12.55 -6.04
C LEU A 144 2.41 13.74 -6.99
N ARG A 145 1.50 14.67 -6.69
CA ARG A 145 1.33 15.91 -7.49
C ARG A 145 2.59 16.79 -7.44
N LEU A 146 3.20 16.93 -6.26
CA LEU A 146 4.45 17.68 -6.10
C LEU A 146 5.59 17.03 -6.89
N MET A 147 5.74 15.72 -6.83
CA MET A 147 6.76 14.99 -7.59
C MET A 147 6.57 15.17 -9.11
N ALA A 148 5.35 15.08 -9.60
CA ALA A 148 5.05 15.32 -11.01
C ALA A 148 5.37 16.78 -11.43
N GLY A 149 5.02 17.75 -10.59
CA GLY A 149 5.31 19.19 -10.84
C GLY A 149 6.81 19.50 -10.83
N GLN A 150 7.57 18.92 -9.89
CA GLN A 150 9.02 19.12 -9.83
C GLN A 150 9.75 18.63 -11.08
N ALA A 151 9.30 17.53 -11.68
CA ALA A 151 9.88 17.02 -12.92
C ALA A 151 9.71 18.02 -14.08
N VAL A 152 8.56 18.71 -14.15
CA VAL A 152 8.32 19.76 -15.17
C VAL A 152 9.21 20.97 -14.95
N VAL A 153 9.34 21.45 -13.71
CA VAL A 153 10.21 22.60 -13.40
C VAL A 153 11.66 22.31 -13.77
N ARG A 154 12.17 21.14 -13.42
CA ARG A 154 13.55 20.73 -13.77
C ARG A 154 13.78 20.61 -15.27
N SER A 155 12.80 20.10 -16.01
CA SER A 155 12.91 20.02 -17.48
C SER A 155 12.80 21.39 -18.16
N GLY A 156 11.98 22.29 -17.61
CA GLY A 156 11.84 23.67 -18.10
C GLY A 156 13.07 24.54 -17.84
N SER A 157 13.73 24.40 -16.69
CA SER A 157 14.97 25.11 -16.38
C SER A 157 16.16 24.63 -17.24
N ALA A 158 16.23 23.33 -17.54
CA ALA A 158 17.26 22.81 -18.45
C ALA A 158 17.11 23.33 -19.89
N GLY A 159 15.86 23.63 -20.34
CA GLY A 159 15.61 24.25 -21.66
C GLY A 159 16.01 25.71 -21.75
N SER A 160 15.99 26.47 -20.66
CA SER A 160 16.38 27.87 -20.65
C SER A 160 17.89 28.10 -20.62
N GLU A 161 18.68 27.16 -20.13
CA GLU A 161 20.15 27.22 -20.17
C GLU A 161 20.75 27.00 -21.58
N PHE A 162 20.02 26.30 -22.47
CA PHE A 162 20.43 26.04 -23.85
C PHE A 162 20.06 27.16 -24.85
N LEU A 163 19.20 28.11 -24.48
CA LEU A 163 18.79 29.22 -25.34
C LEU A 163 19.55 30.52 -25.05
N GLY A 164 20.55 30.50 -24.18
CA GLY A 164 21.35 31.64 -23.75
C GLY A 164 22.80 31.63 -24.25
N GLN A 165 23.16 30.87 -25.34
CA GLN A 165 24.45 30.94 -25.98
C GLN A 165 24.38 31.45 -27.41
#